data_79eedd7aec20c7b636616c2ce19f5b4b
#
_entry.id   79eedd7aec20c7b636616c2ce19f5b4b
#
_cell.length_a   1.000
_cell.length_b   1.000
_cell.length_c   1.000
_cell.angle_alpha   90.00
_cell.angle_beta   90.00
_cell.angle_gamma   90.00
#
_symmetry.space_group_name_H-M   'P 1'
#
loop_
_entity.id
_entity.type
_entity.pdbx_description
1 polymer ?
#
loop_
_entity_poly.entity_id
_entity_poly.type
_entity_poly.pdbx_seq_one_letter_code
_entity_poly.pdbx_strand_id
1 'polypeptide(L)'
;MINNLTDYNIDLEEIHHIHKLDIPSGTAITLAEDVIENSNYDSWELAPSDDPKKLDINAKRQDNVCGTHKVNYNSINDQISLTHIAHNREGFGLGAVIAAEWIIGKKGVFTMNDILNLK
;
A
#
# COMPACT_ATOMS: atom_id res chain seq x y z
N MET A 1 -3.90 -17.28 1.10
CA MET A 1 -4.78 -17.70 2.22
C MET A 1 -6.01 -16.79 2.34
N ILE A 2 -5.81 -15.49 2.45
CA ILE A 2 -6.92 -14.51 2.56
C ILE A 2 -7.78 -14.46 1.30
N ASN A 3 -7.24 -14.81 0.15
CA ASN A 3 -7.95 -14.85 -1.14
C ASN A 3 -9.21 -15.74 -1.15
N ASN A 4 -9.28 -16.70 -0.24
CA ASN A 4 -10.41 -17.61 -0.13
C ASN A 4 -11.45 -17.14 0.91
N LEU A 5 -11.22 -15.98 1.51
CA LEU A 5 -12.12 -15.39 2.49
C LEU A 5 -13.13 -14.47 1.78
N THR A 6 -14.10 -15.10 1.11
CA THR A 6 -15.13 -14.39 0.32
C THR A 6 -16.05 -13.49 1.15
N ASP A 7 -16.05 -13.66 2.47
CA ASP A 7 -16.91 -12.92 3.38
C ASP A 7 -16.30 -11.60 3.87
N TYR A 8 -15.08 -11.29 3.43
CA TYR A 8 -14.39 -10.06 3.81
C TYR A 8 -14.53 -8.98 2.74
N ASN A 9 -14.97 -7.81 3.15
CA ASN A 9 -14.83 -6.59 2.37
C ASN A 9 -13.50 -5.95 2.69
N ILE A 10 -12.77 -5.55 1.66
CA ILE A 10 -11.42 -4.99 1.78
C ILE A 10 -11.46 -3.52 1.42
N ASP A 11 -10.79 -2.69 2.18
CA ASP A 11 -10.54 -1.29 1.87
C ASP A 11 -9.10 -0.90 2.24
N LEU A 12 -8.61 0.15 1.58
CA LEU A 12 -7.32 0.76 1.90
C LEU A 12 -7.52 2.18 2.41
N GLU A 13 -6.65 2.57 3.34
CA GLU A 13 -6.53 3.95 3.77
C GLU A 13 -5.08 4.40 3.64
N GLU A 14 -4.87 5.61 3.13
CA GLU A 14 -3.57 6.25 3.16
C GLU A 14 -3.68 7.68 3.67
N ILE A 15 -2.72 8.09 4.48
CA ILE A 15 -2.67 9.43 5.06
C ILE A 15 -1.27 9.99 4.84
N HIS A 16 -1.20 11.20 4.26
CA HIS A 16 0.03 11.93 4.03
C HIS A 16 -0.13 13.42 4.39
N HIS A 17 0.99 14.14 4.41
CA HIS A 17 0.99 15.57 4.64
C HIS A 17 0.23 16.34 3.55
N ILE A 18 -0.21 17.53 3.88
CA ILE A 18 -1.05 18.36 2.99
C ILE A 18 -0.35 18.80 1.70
N HIS A 19 0.98 18.75 1.64
CA HIS A 19 1.77 19.13 0.45
C HIS A 19 1.97 17.99 -0.56
N LYS A 20 1.52 16.78 -0.24
CA LYS A 20 1.57 15.66 -1.18
C LYS A 20 0.50 15.83 -2.25
N LEU A 21 0.96 15.98 -3.52
CA LEU A 21 0.08 16.30 -4.64
C LEU A 21 -0.59 15.07 -5.25
N ASP A 22 0.13 13.95 -5.33
CA ASP A 22 -0.41 12.71 -5.89
C ASP A 22 -1.40 12.04 -4.94
N ILE A 23 -2.57 11.71 -5.47
CA ILE A 23 -3.68 11.06 -4.75
C ILE A 23 -4.28 9.98 -5.66
N PRO A 24 -4.31 8.73 -5.22
CA PRO A 24 -3.67 8.19 -4.03
C PRO A 24 -2.15 8.10 -4.18
N SER A 25 -1.44 7.80 -3.08
CA SER A 25 0.02 7.62 -3.12
C SER A 25 0.42 6.39 -3.94
N GLY A 26 1.66 6.40 -4.47
CA GLY A 26 2.18 5.25 -5.21
C GLY A 26 2.16 3.95 -4.41
N THR A 27 2.48 4.01 -3.11
CA THR A 27 2.39 2.86 -2.21
C THR A 27 0.97 2.33 -2.08
N ALA A 28 -0.01 3.21 -1.96
CA ALA A 28 -1.41 2.81 -1.90
C ALA A 28 -1.87 2.13 -3.19
N ILE A 29 -1.44 2.62 -4.35
CA ILE A 29 -1.74 1.99 -5.64
C ILE A 29 -1.13 0.58 -5.72
N THR A 30 0.14 0.42 -5.36
CA THR A 30 0.81 -0.89 -5.35
C THR A 30 0.11 -1.87 -4.42
N LEU A 31 -0.23 -1.45 -3.20
CA LEU A 31 -1.01 -2.28 -2.27
C LEU A 31 -2.38 -2.67 -2.84
N ALA A 32 -3.05 -1.73 -3.50
CA ALA A 32 -4.34 -2.01 -4.14
C ALA A 32 -4.22 -3.04 -5.25
N GLU A 33 -3.20 -2.93 -6.09
CA GLU A 33 -2.91 -3.88 -7.15
C GLU A 33 -2.64 -5.29 -6.60
N ASP A 34 -1.85 -5.41 -5.53
CA ASP A 34 -1.60 -6.68 -4.85
C ASP A 34 -2.89 -7.31 -4.29
N VAL A 35 -3.76 -6.49 -3.70
CA VAL A 35 -5.07 -6.95 -3.20
C VAL A 35 -5.96 -7.40 -4.34
N ILE A 36 -6.03 -6.64 -5.44
CA ILE A 36 -6.85 -6.96 -6.62
C ILE A 36 -6.40 -8.28 -7.24
N GLU A 37 -5.10 -8.49 -7.40
CA GLU A 37 -4.54 -9.73 -7.97
C GLU A 37 -4.95 -10.97 -7.15
N ASN A 38 -5.16 -10.80 -5.86
CA ASN A 38 -5.44 -11.88 -4.91
C ASN A 38 -6.87 -11.86 -4.35
N SER A 39 -7.82 -11.23 -5.03
CA SER A 39 -9.20 -11.09 -4.58
C SER A 39 -10.18 -11.09 -5.76
N ASN A 40 -11.44 -10.79 -5.47
CA ASN A 40 -12.50 -10.68 -6.48
C ASN A 40 -12.77 -9.24 -6.93
N TYR A 41 -11.92 -8.29 -6.55
CA TYR A 41 -12.02 -6.92 -7.05
C TYR A 41 -11.42 -6.82 -8.46
N ASP A 42 -12.01 -5.99 -9.31
CA ASP A 42 -11.57 -5.79 -10.69
C ASP A 42 -10.58 -4.61 -10.82
N SER A 43 -10.77 -3.58 -10.01
CA SER A 43 -9.95 -2.36 -10.02
C SER A 43 -10.11 -1.62 -8.68
N TRP A 44 -9.36 -0.54 -8.52
CA TRP A 44 -9.53 0.36 -7.37
C TRP A 44 -10.14 1.70 -7.77
N GLU A 45 -10.70 2.40 -6.82
CA GLU A 45 -11.24 3.75 -6.96
C GLU A 45 -11.04 4.54 -5.67
N LEU A 46 -10.95 5.86 -5.75
CA LEU A 46 -10.97 6.70 -4.56
C LEU A 46 -12.34 6.59 -3.88
N ALA A 47 -12.33 6.40 -2.57
CA ALA A 47 -13.55 6.28 -1.78
C ALA A 47 -14.35 7.62 -1.74
N PRO A 48 -15.69 7.55 -1.65
CA PRO A 48 -16.52 6.35 -1.69
C PRO A 48 -16.78 5.86 -3.11
N SER A 49 -16.89 4.54 -3.29
CA SER A 49 -17.30 3.92 -4.54
C SER A 49 -18.65 3.24 -4.37
N ASP A 50 -19.50 3.34 -5.38
CA ASP A 50 -20.81 2.64 -5.42
C ASP A 50 -20.71 1.24 -6.05
N ASP A 51 -19.55 0.91 -6.63
CA ASP A 51 -19.33 -0.36 -7.31
C ASP A 51 -18.69 -1.40 -6.37
N PRO A 52 -19.42 -2.51 -6.05
CA PRO A 52 -18.87 -3.53 -5.15
C PRO A 52 -17.67 -4.30 -5.74
N LYS A 53 -17.39 -4.14 -7.03
CA LYS A 53 -16.22 -4.72 -7.71
C LYS A 53 -14.99 -3.83 -7.64
N LYS A 54 -15.12 -2.63 -7.12
CA LYS A 54 -14.02 -1.70 -6.95
C LYS A 54 -13.51 -1.69 -5.51
N LEU A 55 -12.21 -1.76 -5.37
CA LEU A 55 -11.52 -1.63 -4.09
C LEU A 55 -11.43 -0.14 -3.72
N ASP A 56 -11.96 0.23 -2.58
CA ASP A 56 -11.93 1.61 -2.11
C ASP A 56 -10.56 1.97 -1.54
N ILE A 57 -10.01 3.08 -2.02
CA ILE A 57 -8.83 3.73 -1.41
C ILE A 57 -9.28 5.05 -0.79
N ASN A 58 -9.19 5.14 0.52
CA ASN A 58 -9.49 6.32 1.30
C ASN A 58 -8.21 7.13 1.49
N ALA A 59 -8.04 8.18 0.68
CA ALA A 59 -6.85 9.02 0.70
C ALA A 59 -7.10 10.28 1.53
N LYS A 60 -6.31 10.49 2.58
CA LYS A 60 -6.42 11.64 3.49
C LYS A 60 -5.16 12.49 3.47
N ARG A 61 -5.31 13.77 3.71
CA ARG A 61 -4.21 14.72 3.86
C ARG A 61 -4.33 15.42 5.20
N GLN A 62 -3.28 15.29 6.03
CA GLN A 62 -3.20 15.86 7.38
C GLN A 62 -1.83 16.46 7.59
N ASP A 63 -1.77 17.58 8.33
CA ASP A 63 -0.50 18.19 8.69
C ASP A 63 0.43 17.22 9.41
N ASN A 64 1.72 17.28 9.04
CA ASN A 64 2.80 16.55 9.71
C ASN A 64 2.72 15.02 9.68
N VAL A 65 1.94 14.44 8.78
CA VAL A 65 1.91 12.99 8.59
C VAL A 65 2.91 12.61 7.49
N CYS A 66 3.94 11.85 7.83
CA CYS A 66 4.96 11.38 6.89
C CYS A 66 4.41 10.36 5.90
N GLY A 67 3.57 9.46 6.38
CA GLY A 67 2.90 8.47 5.58
C GLY A 67 2.33 7.35 6.44
N THR A 68 1.05 7.09 6.27
CA THR A 68 0.34 5.97 6.89
C THR A 68 -0.36 5.19 5.78
N HIS A 69 -0.21 3.88 5.82
CA HIS A 69 -0.90 2.97 4.91
C HIS A 69 -1.57 1.86 5.71
N LYS A 70 -2.81 1.58 5.39
CA LYS A 70 -3.61 0.61 6.11
C LYS A 70 -4.45 -0.21 5.14
N VAL A 71 -4.43 -1.52 5.32
CA VAL A 71 -5.32 -2.45 4.62
C VAL A 71 -6.25 -3.06 5.64
N ASN A 72 -7.55 -2.94 5.42
CA ASN A 72 -8.57 -3.48 6.30
C ASN A 72 -9.32 -4.61 5.60
N TYR A 73 -9.52 -5.69 6.33
CA TYR A 73 -10.39 -6.81 5.97
C TYR A 73 -11.53 -6.85 6.98
N ASN A 74 -12.73 -6.57 6.53
CA ASN A 74 -13.91 -6.46 7.38
C ASN A 74 -14.91 -7.57 7.08
N SER A 75 -15.34 -8.28 8.10
CA SER A 75 -16.46 -9.22 8.03
C SER A 75 -17.54 -8.85 9.05
N ILE A 76 -18.63 -9.59 9.03
CA ILE A 76 -19.67 -9.41 10.05
C ILE A 76 -19.18 -9.81 11.46
N ASN A 77 -18.17 -10.66 11.54
CA ASN A 77 -17.70 -11.22 12.82
C ASN A 77 -16.46 -10.54 13.36
N ASP A 78 -15.57 -10.05 12.46
CA ASP A 78 -14.25 -9.54 12.86
C ASP A 78 -13.67 -8.57 11.84
N GLN A 79 -12.56 -7.97 12.21
CA GLN A 79 -11.74 -7.13 11.34
C GLN A 79 -10.28 -7.51 11.49
N ILE A 80 -9.59 -7.63 10.36
CA ILE A 80 -8.14 -7.75 10.32
C ILE A 80 -7.59 -6.46 9.70
N SER A 81 -6.63 -5.83 10.36
CA SER A 81 -5.99 -4.62 9.84
C SER A 81 -4.48 -4.77 9.85
N LEU A 82 -3.86 -4.43 8.72
CA LEU A 82 -2.42 -4.28 8.61
C LEU A 82 -2.11 -2.80 8.44
N THR A 83 -1.36 -2.23 9.38
CA THR A 83 -1.05 -0.80 9.40
C THR A 83 0.43 -0.55 9.46
N HIS A 84 0.93 0.31 8.57
CA HIS A 84 2.28 0.87 8.61
C HIS A 84 2.20 2.37 8.81
N ILE A 85 2.92 2.89 9.80
CA ILE A 85 3.01 4.31 10.12
C ILE A 85 4.48 4.71 10.07
N ALA A 86 4.85 5.57 9.13
CA ALA A 86 6.18 6.17 9.09
C ALA A 86 6.22 7.38 10.03
N HIS A 87 7.04 7.32 11.07
CA HIS A 87 7.20 8.42 12.02
C HIS A 87 8.06 9.56 11.48
N ASN A 88 8.96 9.23 10.54
CA ASN A 88 9.84 10.18 9.87
C ASN A 88 10.27 9.62 8.51
N ARG A 89 11.12 10.35 7.79
CA ARG A 89 11.61 9.94 6.46
C ARG A 89 12.92 9.18 6.47
N GLU A 90 13.54 8.97 7.63
CA GLU A 90 14.87 8.35 7.73
C GLU A 90 14.88 6.92 7.19
N GLY A 91 13.82 6.15 7.45
CA GLY A 91 13.69 4.79 6.92
C GLY A 91 13.68 4.73 5.40
N PHE A 92 13.04 5.69 4.75
CA PHE A 92 13.02 5.78 3.28
C PHE A 92 14.41 6.13 2.73
N GLY A 93 15.10 7.10 3.36
CA GLY A 93 16.47 7.47 3.00
C GLY A 93 17.44 6.32 3.21
N LEU A 94 17.33 5.60 4.31
CA LEU A 94 18.15 4.42 4.58
C LEU A 94 17.96 3.33 3.53
N GLY A 95 16.71 3.06 3.15
CA GLY A 95 16.41 2.09 2.09
C GLY A 95 17.05 2.46 0.76
N ALA A 96 17.05 3.75 0.41
CA ALA A 96 17.70 4.23 -0.81
C ALA A 96 19.24 4.04 -0.75
N VAL A 97 19.87 4.30 0.40
CA VAL A 97 21.31 4.09 0.59
C VAL A 97 21.65 2.60 0.47
N ILE A 98 20.90 1.73 1.12
CA ILE A 98 21.09 0.27 1.04
C ILE A 98 20.96 -0.20 -0.42
N ALA A 99 19.98 0.29 -1.15
CA ALA A 99 19.80 -0.03 -2.57
C ALA A 99 20.98 0.44 -3.42
N ALA A 100 21.49 1.65 -3.16
CA ALA A 100 22.65 2.22 -3.85
C ALA A 100 23.92 1.42 -3.60
N GLU A 101 24.16 0.95 -2.39
CA GLU A 101 25.30 0.08 -2.05
C GLU A 101 25.17 -1.31 -2.68
N TRP A 102 23.96 -1.87 -2.61
CA TRP A 102 23.68 -3.21 -3.14
C TRP A 102 23.88 -3.33 -4.65
N ILE A 103 23.56 -2.26 -5.40
CA ILE A 103 23.62 -2.29 -6.88
C ILE A 103 25.04 -2.22 -7.45
N ILE A 104 26.02 -1.86 -6.63
CA ILE A 104 27.40 -1.72 -7.10
C ILE A 104 27.88 -3.03 -7.74
N GLY A 105 28.40 -2.93 -8.98
CA GLY A 105 28.90 -4.06 -9.74
C GLY A 105 27.84 -4.95 -10.40
N LYS A 106 26.55 -4.62 -10.23
CA LYS A 106 25.47 -5.35 -10.88
C LYS A 106 25.03 -4.65 -12.18
N LYS A 107 24.55 -5.43 -13.13
CA LYS A 107 24.03 -4.94 -14.41
C LYS A 107 22.60 -5.44 -14.59
N GLY A 108 21.69 -4.54 -14.93
CA GLY A 108 20.28 -4.87 -15.16
C GLY A 108 19.33 -3.88 -14.49
N VAL A 109 18.06 -4.21 -14.49
CA VAL A 109 17.01 -3.49 -13.77
C VAL A 109 16.60 -4.32 -12.57
N PHE A 110 16.63 -3.71 -11.40
CA PHE A 110 16.37 -4.39 -10.13
C PHE A 110 15.27 -3.66 -9.37
N THR A 111 14.56 -4.42 -8.52
CA THR A 111 13.51 -3.93 -7.65
C THR A 111 13.89 -4.16 -6.18
N MET A 112 13.09 -3.65 -5.26
CA MET A 112 13.28 -3.93 -3.84
C MET A 112 13.15 -5.42 -3.51
N ASN A 113 12.37 -6.18 -4.28
CA ASN A 113 12.28 -7.63 -4.11
C ASN A 113 13.64 -8.31 -4.30
N ASP A 114 14.45 -7.81 -5.24
CA ASP A 114 15.80 -8.33 -5.48
C ASP A 114 16.72 -8.01 -4.29
N ILE A 115 16.64 -6.78 -3.78
CA ILE A 115 17.46 -6.31 -2.66
C ILE A 115 17.12 -7.07 -1.37
N LEU A 116 15.84 -7.28 -1.13
CA LEU A 116 15.33 -7.96 0.07
C LEU A 116 15.30 -9.49 -0.07
N ASN A 117 15.73 -10.01 -1.23
CA ASN A 117 15.67 -11.43 -1.56
C ASN A 117 14.28 -12.05 -1.37
N LEU A 118 13.26 -11.30 -1.75
CA LEU A 118 11.87 -11.76 -1.77
C LEU A 118 11.59 -12.44 -3.12
N LYS A 119 10.96 -13.58 -3.03
CA LYS A 119 10.60 -14.35 -4.23
C LYS A 119 9.10 -14.24 -4.52
#